data_a8e24bf46763ab749af0b7856cf89fbb
#
_entry.id   a8e24bf46763ab749af0b7856cf89fbb
#
_cell.length_a   1.000
_cell.length_b   1.000
_cell.length_c   1.000
_cell.angle_alpha   90.00
_cell.angle_beta   90.00
_cell.angle_gamma   90.00
#
_symmetry.space_group_name_H-M   'P 1'
#
loop_
_entity.id
_entity.type
_entity.pdbx_description
1 polymer ?
#
loop_
_entity_poly.entity_id
_entity_poly.type
_entity_poly.pdbx_seq_one_letter_code
_entity_poly.pdbx_strand_id
1 'polypeptide(L)'
;MKRLFISIILVLLCASASVELMASEPATTRKERNMILKANEAFNEKDYEKAIELYNMALEINPASERAKYNLAVAMVKRADEIGGAGGNQQSISPASPNTADSLSVGLKQSANKIFNELYAGSTDSQTREKSVYNSGNILFSENELSQCIEQYKRALRLNPANDNARHNLRVAQLRMQQQQQDQDDRDNQQQEDEKDQQQQEQEQQQQPQPQPQQPQPQQPQQSNSENILNAAQQNESKTRQRLEKQQVPVAPRYHNKPW
;
A
#
# COMPACT_ATOMS: atom_id res chain seq x y z
N MET A 1 -48.42 -52.45 10.62
CA MET A 1 -48.95 -51.11 10.21
C MET A 1 -48.53 -49.96 11.12
N LYS A 2 -48.70 -50.02 12.44
CA LYS A 2 -48.33 -48.91 13.35
C LYS A 2 -46.87 -48.53 13.28
N ARG A 3 -45.91 -49.45 13.08
CA ARG A 3 -44.46 -49.15 12.99
C ARG A 3 -44.07 -48.47 11.66
N LEU A 4 -44.82 -48.76 10.58
CA LEU A 4 -44.57 -48.10 9.28
C LEU A 4 -45.07 -46.68 9.29
N PHE A 5 -46.16 -46.35 9.96
CA PHE A 5 -46.62 -44.95 10.10
C PHE A 5 -45.72 -44.12 10.96
N ILE A 6 -45.10 -44.66 12.01
CA ILE A 6 -44.14 -43.95 12.86
C ILE A 6 -42.86 -43.63 12.07
N SER A 7 -42.38 -44.54 11.23
CA SER A 7 -41.21 -44.30 10.37
C SER A 7 -41.47 -43.22 9.32
N ILE A 8 -42.65 -43.18 8.71
CA ILE A 8 -43.03 -42.17 7.71
C ILE A 8 -43.18 -40.80 8.37
N ILE A 9 -43.73 -40.71 9.58
CA ILE A 9 -43.85 -39.45 10.33
C ILE A 9 -42.46 -38.94 10.75
N LEU A 10 -41.56 -39.85 11.16
CA LEU A 10 -40.20 -39.46 11.52
C LEU A 10 -39.39 -38.92 10.32
N VAL A 11 -39.56 -39.53 9.14
CA VAL A 11 -38.91 -39.05 7.89
C VAL A 11 -39.51 -37.73 7.43
N LEU A 12 -40.80 -37.51 7.57
CA LEU A 12 -41.45 -36.23 7.28
C LEU A 12 -41.07 -35.14 8.27
N LEU A 13 -40.83 -35.44 9.55
CA LEU A 13 -40.32 -34.49 10.53
C LEU A 13 -38.85 -34.11 10.29
N CYS A 14 -38.01 -35.03 9.80
CA CYS A 14 -36.62 -34.73 9.43
C CYS A 14 -36.53 -33.93 8.12
N ALA A 15 -37.49 -34.10 7.19
CA ALA A 15 -37.53 -33.33 5.94
C ALA A 15 -37.95 -31.85 6.15
N SER A 16 -38.65 -31.55 7.27
CA SER A 16 -39.07 -30.18 7.59
C SER A 16 -38.03 -29.38 8.40
N ALA A 17 -36.92 -30.00 8.83
CA ALA A 17 -35.88 -29.35 9.61
C ALA A 17 -34.75 -28.76 8.77
N SER A 18 -34.72 -28.93 7.45
CA SER A 18 -33.82 -28.29 6.52
C SER A 18 -34.46 -27.09 5.79
N VAL A 19 -35.27 -26.31 6.49
CA VAL A 19 -35.38 -24.91 6.11
C VAL A 19 -34.05 -24.28 6.53
N GLU A 20 -33.08 -24.36 5.64
CA GLU A 20 -31.94 -23.48 5.70
C GLU A 20 -32.52 -22.09 5.91
N LEU A 21 -32.26 -21.55 7.10
CA LEU A 21 -32.40 -20.14 7.37
C LEU A 21 -31.44 -19.44 6.41
N MET A 22 -31.86 -19.30 5.15
CA MET A 22 -31.29 -18.33 4.25
C MET A 22 -31.40 -17.03 5.05
N ALA A 23 -30.32 -16.63 5.70
CA ALA A 23 -30.19 -15.29 6.25
C ALA A 23 -30.34 -14.35 5.06
N SER A 24 -31.62 -14.03 4.72
CA SER A 24 -31.89 -12.99 3.76
C SER A 24 -31.21 -11.74 4.31
N GLU A 25 -30.31 -11.15 3.54
CA GLU A 25 -29.75 -9.85 3.90
C GLU A 25 -30.90 -8.96 4.39
N PRO A 26 -30.76 -8.30 5.56
CA PRO A 26 -31.82 -7.47 6.08
C PRO A 26 -32.19 -6.45 5.01
N ALA A 27 -33.46 -6.46 4.61
CA ALA A 27 -33.94 -5.59 3.54
C ALA A 27 -33.52 -4.15 3.82
N THR A 28 -32.82 -3.53 2.88
CA THR A 28 -32.35 -2.14 3.00
C THR A 28 -33.53 -1.23 3.31
N THR A 29 -33.51 -0.58 4.47
CA THR A 29 -34.57 0.34 4.88
C THR A 29 -34.51 1.60 4.02
N ARG A 30 -35.67 2.26 3.84
CA ARG A 30 -35.72 3.56 3.14
C ARG A 30 -34.80 4.59 3.81
N LYS A 31 -34.66 4.53 5.13
CA LYS A 31 -33.84 5.44 5.91
C LYS A 31 -32.34 5.21 5.60
N GLU A 32 -31.88 3.96 5.58
CA GLU A 32 -30.53 3.59 5.19
C GLU A 32 -30.20 4.09 3.77
N ARG A 33 -31.06 3.76 2.79
CA ARG A 33 -30.86 4.19 1.40
C ARG A 33 -30.72 5.72 1.28
N ASN A 34 -31.54 6.48 2.00
CA ASN A 34 -31.46 7.94 2.00
C ASN A 34 -30.14 8.44 2.61
N MET A 35 -29.62 7.77 3.65
CA MET A 35 -28.31 8.12 4.21
C MET A 35 -27.18 7.85 3.22
N ILE A 36 -27.20 6.69 2.57
CA ILE A 36 -26.21 6.35 1.53
C ILE A 36 -26.26 7.34 0.37
N LEU A 37 -27.45 7.75 -0.08
CA LEU A 37 -27.59 8.73 -1.16
C LEU A 37 -26.98 10.10 -0.77
N LYS A 38 -27.29 10.61 0.42
CA LYS A 38 -26.69 11.85 0.94
C LYS A 38 -25.17 11.74 1.10
N ALA A 39 -24.69 10.58 1.55
CA ALA A 39 -23.26 10.31 1.66
C ALA A 39 -22.57 10.30 0.29
N ASN A 40 -23.23 9.74 -0.73
CA ASN A 40 -22.72 9.76 -2.11
C ASN A 40 -22.69 11.20 -2.68
N GLU A 41 -23.68 12.04 -2.35
CA GLU A 41 -23.67 13.47 -2.71
C GLU A 41 -22.46 14.19 -2.09
N ALA A 42 -22.27 14.07 -0.77
CA ALA A 42 -21.11 14.64 -0.09
C ALA A 42 -19.78 14.12 -0.67
N PHE A 43 -19.70 12.83 -0.97
CA PHE A 43 -18.53 12.24 -1.62
C PHE A 43 -18.23 12.86 -3.00
N ASN A 44 -19.26 13.08 -3.81
CA ASN A 44 -19.12 13.69 -5.14
C ASN A 44 -18.71 15.18 -5.04
N GLU A 45 -19.15 15.88 -3.99
CA GLU A 45 -18.72 17.24 -3.64
C GLU A 45 -17.29 17.28 -3.05
N LYS A 46 -16.65 16.12 -2.86
CA LYS A 46 -15.35 15.93 -2.21
C LYS A 46 -15.34 16.27 -0.72
N ASP A 47 -16.51 16.42 -0.10
CA ASP A 47 -16.64 16.52 1.35
C ASP A 47 -16.57 15.12 1.96
N TYR A 48 -15.33 14.56 1.97
CA TYR A 48 -15.12 13.19 2.39
C TYR A 48 -15.38 12.98 3.89
N GLU A 49 -15.18 14.01 4.70
CA GLU A 49 -15.45 13.96 6.13
C GLU A 49 -16.95 13.77 6.40
N LYS A 50 -17.78 14.59 5.77
CA LYS A 50 -19.24 14.45 5.85
C LYS A 50 -19.74 13.15 5.21
N ALA A 51 -19.11 12.70 4.13
CA ALA A 51 -19.44 11.41 3.52
C ALA A 51 -19.20 10.26 4.49
N ILE A 52 -18.05 10.25 5.19
CA ILE A 52 -17.70 9.26 6.23
C ILE A 52 -18.75 9.26 7.36
N GLU A 53 -19.14 10.44 7.86
CA GLU A 53 -20.16 10.57 8.89
C GLU A 53 -21.50 9.94 8.44
N LEU A 54 -21.97 10.30 7.26
CA LEU A 54 -23.25 9.82 6.72
C LEU A 54 -23.25 8.31 6.41
N TYR A 55 -22.12 7.75 5.95
CA TYR A 55 -22.01 6.30 5.79
C TYR A 55 -22.02 5.58 7.14
N ASN A 56 -21.38 6.14 8.18
CA ASN A 56 -21.46 5.59 9.53
C ASN A 56 -22.91 5.61 10.05
N MET A 57 -23.66 6.70 9.84
CA MET A 57 -25.08 6.76 10.18
C MET A 57 -25.92 5.72 9.42
N ALA A 58 -25.56 5.41 8.18
CA ALA A 58 -26.20 4.31 7.44
C ALA A 58 -25.90 2.96 8.06
N LEU A 59 -24.67 2.74 8.55
CA LEU A 59 -24.25 1.51 9.23
C LEU A 59 -24.83 1.37 10.65
N GLU A 60 -25.15 2.46 11.33
CA GLU A 60 -25.93 2.41 12.58
C GLU A 60 -27.34 1.86 12.34
N ILE A 61 -27.93 2.16 11.17
CA ILE A 61 -29.27 1.65 10.80
C ILE A 61 -29.17 0.20 10.33
N ASN A 62 -28.16 -0.12 9.52
CA ASN A 62 -27.94 -1.46 8.98
C ASN A 62 -26.43 -1.80 9.01
N PRO A 63 -25.94 -2.42 10.10
CA PRO A 63 -24.52 -2.81 10.23
C PRO A 63 -24.06 -3.84 9.19
N ALA A 64 -24.99 -4.56 8.52
CA ALA A 64 -24.67 -5.54 7.50
C ALA A 64 -24.60 -4.94 6.08
N SER A 65 -24.84 -3.64 5.90
CA SER A 65 -24.84 -2.97 4.60
C SER A 65 -23.45 -2.99 3.94
N GLU A 66 -23.22 -3.95 3.04
CA GLU A 66 -21.96 -4.05 2.29
C GLU A 66 -21.71 -2.79 1.44
N ARG A 67 -22.77 -2.22 0.88
CA ARG A 67 -22.70 -0.98 0.11
C ARG A 67 -22.20 0.19 0.96
N ALA A 68 -22.75 0.37 2.17
CA ALA A 68 -22.33 1.43 3.08
C ALA A 68 -20.89 1.20 3.55
N LYS A 69 -20.51 -0.04 3.91
CA LYS A 69 -19.15 -0.42 4.29
C LYS A 69 -18.15 -0.11 3.17
N TYR A 70 -18.45 -0.54 1.95
CA TYR A 70 -17.56 -0.34 0.82
C TYR A 70 -17.35 1.16 0.55
N ASN A 71 -18.43 1.95 0.48
CA ASN A 71 -18.36 3.38 0.21
C ASN A 71 -17.69 4.15 1.36
N LEU A 72 -17.91 3.74 2.62
CA LEU A 72 -17.18 4.27 3.76
C LEU A 72 -15.66 4.09 3.61
N ALA A 73 -15.23 2.87 3.29
CA ALA A 73 -13.81 2.60 3.10
C ALA A 73 -13.21 3.42 1.94
N VAL A 74 -13.94 3.58 0.83
CA VAL A 74 -13.52 4.45 -0.28
C VAL A 74 -13.41 5.91 0.15
N ALA A 75 -14.37 6.42 0.93
CA ALA A 75 -14.35 7.79 1.44
C ALA A 75 -13.17 8.01 2.42
N MET A 76 -12.88 7.04 3.28
CA MET A 76 -11.71 7.08 4.17
C MET A 76 -10.40 7.17 3.40
N VAL A 77 -10.22 6.38 2.33
CA VAL A 77 -9.03 6.45 1.47
C VAL A 77 -8.92 7.83 0.83
N LYS A 78 -10.02 8.38 0.30
CA LYS A 78 -10.02 9.70 -0.32
C LYS A 78 -9.68 10.81 0.66
N ARG A 79 -10.22 10.75 1.87
CA ARG A 79 -9.88 11.69 2.95
C ARG A 79 -8.41 11.57 3.35
N ALA A 80 -7.89 10.35 3.46
CA ALA A 80 -6.47 10.10 3.74
C ALA A 80 -5.55 10.68 2.64
N ASP A 81 -5.90 10.50 1.37
CA ASP A 81 -5.14 11.03 0.24
C ASP A 81 -5.18 12.57 0.21
N GLU A 82 -6.31 13.17 0.57
CA GLU A 82 -6.45 14.63 0.68
C GLU A 82 -5.55 15.20 1.79
N ILE A 83 -5.55 14.56 2.97
CA ILE A 83 -4.71 14.96 4.11
C ILE A 83 -3.23 14.80 3.76
N GLY A 84 -2.83 13.65 3.21
CA GLY A 84 -1.45 13.36 2.83
C GLY A 84 -0.97 14.18 1.63
N GLY A 85 -1.85 14.53 0.69
CA GLY A 85 -1.55 15.39 -0.46
C GLY A 85 -1.40 16.87 -0.11
N ALA A 86 -2.08 17.35 0.94
CA ALA A 86 -1.98 18.73 1.41
C ALA A 86 -0.59 19.05 1.99
N GLY A 87 0.16 18.05 2.42
CA GLY A 87 1.56 18.20 2.87
C GLY A 87 2.57 18.55 1.77
N GLY A 88 2.21 18.36 0.50
CA GLY A 88 3.07 18.64 -0.67
C GLY A 88 2.96 20.07 -1.24
N ASN A 89 1.96 20.84 -0.87
CA ASN A 89 1.74 22.21 -1.34
C ASN A 89 1.34 23.09 -0.14
N GLN A 90 2.32 23.44 0.68
CA GLN A 90 2.11 24.37 1.79
C GLN A 90 1.80 25.77 1.27
N GLN A 91 0.53 26.09 1.21
CA GLN A 91 0.01 27.44 1.44
C GLN A 91 -1.47 27.39 1.76
N SER A 92 -1.82 26.95 2.97
CA SER A 92 -2.89 27.52 3.79
C SER A 92 -3.23 26.66 5.01
N ILE A 93 -2.88 27.24 6.15
CA ILE A 93 -3.69 27.40 7.36
C ILE A 93 -3.84 26.18 8.27
N SER A 94 -3.08 26.22 9.25
CA SER A 94 -3.08 25.78 10.65
C SER A 94 -1.88 24.93 10.97
N PRO A 95 -1.12 25.24 12.00
CA PRO A 95 0.00 24.42 12.45
C PRO A 95 -0.53 23.25 13.30
N ALA A 96 -1.28 22.36 12.70
CA ALA A 96 -1.34 21.01 13.21
C ALA A 96 0.05 20.41 12.94
N SER A 97 0.71 19.98 14.00
CA SER A 97 2.03 19.37 13.92
C SER A 97 2.07 18.37 12.74
N PRO A 98 3.09 18.36 11.87
CA PRO A 98 3.17 17.46 10.70
C PRO A 98 2.92 15.99 11.08
N ASN A 99 3.25 15.59 12.31
CA ASN A 99 3.02 14.25 12.84
C ASN A 99 1.54 13.87 13.04
N THR A 100 0.62 14.83 13.21
CA THR A 100 -0.81 14.51 13.43
C THR A 100 -1.56 14.26 12.13
N ALA A 101 -1.26 15.01 11.07
CA ALA A 101 -1.88 14.81 9.75
C ALA A 101 -1.47 13.47 9.13
N ASP A 102 -0.19 13.14 9.18
CA ASP A 102 0.33 11.86 8.69
C ASP A 102 -0.26 10.68 9.48
N SER A 103 -0.34 10.78 10.81
CA SER A 103 -0.94 9.76 11.66
C SER A 103 -2.42 9.54 11.36
N LEU A 104 -3.18 10.62 11.09
CA LEU A 104 -4.59 10.53 10.72
C LEU A 104 -4.77 9.88 9.35
N SER A 105 -3.96 10.27 8.36
CA SER A 105 -3.99 9.66 7.02
C SER A 105 -3.71 8.15 7.09
N VAL A 106 -2.69 7.74 7.82
CA VAL A 106 -2.36 6.31 8.04
C VAL A 106 -3.50 5.60 8.74
N GLY A 107 -4.08 6.17 9.81
CA GLY A 107 -5.20 5.57 10.54
C GLY A 107 -6.44 5.37 9.67
N LEU A 108 -6.76 6.33 8.80
CA LEU A 108 -7.87 6.20 7.85
C LEU A 108 -7.61 5.08 6.82
N LYS A 109 -6.41 4.98 6.27
CA LYS A 109 -6.04 3.89 5.34
C LYS A 109 -6.11 2.52 5.98
N GLN A 110 -5.60 2.38 7.21
CA GLN A 110 -5.67 1.12 7.96
C GLN A 110 -7.12 0.71 8.25
N SER A 111 -7.98 1.66 8.65
CA SER A 111 -9.40 1.41 8.88
C SER A 111 -10.11 1.00 7.60
N ALA A 112 -9.85 1.67 6.49
CA ALA A 112 -10.39 1.32 5.19
C ALA A 112 -9.93 -0.08 4.74
N ASN A 113 -8.65 -0.40 4.91
CA ASN A 113 -8.10 -1.70 4.56
C ASN A 113 -8.74 -2.84 5.37
N LYS A 114 -9.00 -2.61 6.65
CA LYS A 114 -9.74 -3.57 7.49
C LYS A 114 -11.13 -3.83 6.93
N ILE A 115 -11.89 -2.79 6.58
CA ILE A 115 -13.24 -2.92 6.00
C ILE A 115 -13.19 -3.67 4.66
N PHE A 116 -12.23 -3.36 3.78
CA PHE A 116 -12.08 -4.08 2.52
C PHE A 116 -11.75 -5.56 2.71
N ASN A 117 -10.92 -5.91 3.68
CA ASN A 117 -10.62 -7.30 4.00
C ASN A 117 -11.84 -8.04 4.59
N GLU A 118 -12.64 -7.38 5.42
CA GLU A 118 -13.92 -7.93 5.92
C GLU A 118 -14.90 -8.19 4.78
N LEU A 119 -15.06 -7.26 3.84
CA LEU A 119 -15.90 -7.41 2.66
C LEU A 119 -15.40 -8.53 1.74
N TYR A 120 -14.09 -8.63 1.53
CA TYR A 120 -13.52 -9.73 0.74
C TYR A 120 -13.81 -11.09 1.35
N ALA A 121 -13.74 -11.22 2.68
CA ALA A 121 -13.93 -12.46 3.39
C ALA A 121 -15.42 -12.84 3.53
N GLY A 122 -16.30 -11.86 3.76
CA GLY A 122 -17.71 -12.09 4.18
C GLY A 122 -18.74 -11.87 3.09
N SER A 123 -18.46 -11.12 2.02
CA SER A 123 -19.44 -10.86 0.97
C SER A 123 -19.71 -12.11 0.11
N THR A 124 -20.96 -12.32 -0.24
CA THR A 124 -21.36 -13.32 -1.23
C THR A 124 -21.27 -12.79 -2.66
N ASP A 125 -21.27 -11.46 -2.84
CA ASP A 125 -21.14 -10.82 -4.14
C ASP A 125 -19.69 -10.80 -4.62
N SER A 126 -19.43 -11.50 -5.73
CA SER A 126 -18.10 -11.60 -6.33
C SER A 126 -17.54 -10.23 -6.75
N GLN A 127 -18.40 -9.30 -7.16
CA GLN A 127 -17.99 -7.96 -7.59
C GLN A 127 -17.54 -7.11 -6.38
N THR A 128 -18.26 -7.19 -5.27
CA THR A 128 -17.88 -6.53 -4.01
C THR A 128 -16.56 -7.07 -3.50
N ARG A 129 -16.37 -8.38 -3.51
CA ARG A 129 -15.11 -9.03 -3.12
C ARG A 129 -13.96 -8.58 -3.98
N GLU A 130 -14.15 -8.57 -5.30
CA GLU A 130 -13.12 -8.16 -6.26
C GLU A 130 -12.70 -6.70 -6.06
N LYS A 131 -13.67 -5.78 -6.01
CA LYS A 131 -13.40 -4.36 -5.79
C LYS A 131 -12.71 -4.11 -4.44
N SER A 132 -13.11 -4.83 -3.41
CA SER A 132 -12.55 -4.70 -2.07
C SER A 132 -11.08 -5.14 -2.03
N VAL A 133 -10.76 -6.31 -2.56
CA VAL A 133 -9.38 -6.79 -2.58
C VAL A 133 -8.49 -5.96 -3.51
N TYR A 134 -9.03 -5.42 -4.61
CA TYR A 134 -8.33 -4.49 -5.47
C TYR A 134 -7.96 -3.19 -4.74
N ASN A 135 -8.90 -2.59 -4.01
CA ASN A 135 -8.66 -1.36 -3.25
C ASN A 135 -7.73 -1.59 -2.04
N SER A 136 -7.82 -2.75 -1.38
CA SER A 136 -6.83 -3.17 -0.39
C SER A 136 -5.41 -3.21 -1.00
N GLY A 137 -5.27 -3.76 -2.20
CA GLY A 137 -4.01 -3.73 -2.94
C GLY A 137 -3.49 -2.31 -3.22
N ASN A 138 -4.38 -1.37 -3.56
CA ASN A 138 -4.00 0.03 -3.80
C ASN A 138 -3.49 0.72 -2.52
N ILE A 139 -4.11 0.46 -1.37
CA ILE A 139 -3.63 0.98 -0.08
C ILE A 139 -2.23 0.43 0.21
N LEU A 140 -2.05 -0.88 0.16
CA LEU A 140 -0.76 -1.53 0.40
C LEU A 140 0.34 -1.04 -0.55
N PHE A 141 -0.01 -0.77 -1.82
CA PHE A 141 0.92 -0.17 -2.76
C PHE A 141 1.36 1.24 -2.34
N SER A 142 0.42 2.06 -1.85
CA SER A 142 0.72 3.41 -1.36
C SER A 142 1.59 3.40 -0.09
N GLU A 143 1.51 2.35 0.70
CA GLU A 143 2.30 2.10 1.90
C GLU A 143 3.64 1.39 1.59
N ASN A 144 3.92 1.12 0.31
CA ASN A 144 5.10 0.41 -0.16
C ASN A 144 5.18 -1.07 0.29
N GLU A 145 4.06 -1.65 0.73
CA GLU A 145 3.93 -3.05 1.10
C GLU A 145 3.80 -3.94 -0.15
N LEU A 146 4.87 -3.96 -0.96
CA LEU A 146 4.82 -4.48 -2.33
C LEU A 146 4.47 -5.96 -2.41
N SER A 147 5.00 -6.79 -1.52
CA SER A 147 4.70 -8.22 -1.51
C SER A 147 3.22 -8.49 -1.26
N GLN A 148 2.63 -7.78 -0.29
CA GLN A 148 1.23 -7.93 0.07
C GLN A 148 0.31 -7.38 -1.03
N CYS A 149 0.63 -6.22 -1.61
CA CYS A 149 -0.19 -5.64 -2.67
C CYS A 149 -0.21 -6.51 -3.94
N ILE A 150 0.91 -7.15 -4.30
CA ILE A 150 0.99 -8.12 -5.40
C ILE A 150 -0.01 -9.26 -5.18
N GLU A 151 -0.07 -9.81 -3.96
CA GLU A 151 -1.03 -10.88 -3.63
C GLU A 151 -2.49 -10.40 -3.70
N GLN A 152 -2.79 -9.17 -3.27
CA GLN A 152 -4.14 -8.63 -3.39
C GLN A 152 -4.55 -8.44 -4.86
N TYR A 153 -3.68 -7.91 -5.71
CA TYR A 153 -3.99 -7.77 -7.14
C TYR A 153 -4.17 -9.13 -7.84
N LYS A 154 -3.36 -10.14 -7.49
CA LYS A 154 -3.58 -11.51 -7.97
C LYS A 154 -4.93 -12.08 -7.53
N ARG A 155 -5.37 -11.81 -6.28
CA ARG A 155 -6.70 -12.20 -5.79
C ARG A 155 -7.81 -11.50 -6.56
N ALA A 156 -7.68 -10.19 -6.82
CA ALA A 156 -8.64 -9.44 -7.64
C ALA A 156 -8.78 -10.04 -9.03
N LEU A 157 -7.66 -10.38 -9.67
CA LEU A 157 -7.65 -11.01 -11.00
C LEU A 157 -8.19 -12.44 -11.03
N ARG A 158 -8.10 -13.19 -9.93
CA ARG A 158 -8.79 -14.49 -9.82
C ARG A 158 -10.31 -14.36 -9.78
N LEU A 159 -10.82 -13.27 -9.17
CA LEU A 159 -12.26 -12.99 -9.12
C LEU A 159 -12.76 -12.34 -10.42
N ASN A 160 -11.97 -11.49 -11.03
CA ASN A 160 -12.27 -10.80 -12.29
C ASN A 160 -11.02 -10.72 -13.19
N PRO A 161 -10.79 -11.72 -14.06
CA PRO A 161 -9.66 -11.71 -14.99
C PRO A 161 -9.65 -10.54 -15.96
N ALA A 162 -10.80 -9.88 -16.18
CA ALA A 162 -10.94 -8.74 -17.09
C ALA A 162 -10.59 -7.38 -16.44
N ASN A 163 -10.21 -7.35 -15.16
CA ASN A 163 -9.81 -6.10 -14.50
C ASN A 163 -8.45 -5.62 -14.99
N ASP A 164 -8.44 -4.76 -16.03
CA ASP A 164 -7.22 -4.19 -16.61
C ASP A 164 -6.46 -3.30 -15.62
N ASN A 165 -7.15 -2.62 -14.71
CA ASN A 165 -6.49 -1.80 -13.69
C ASN A 165 -5.70 -2.69 -12.70
N ALA A 166 -6.29 -3.81 -12.25
CA ALA A 166 -5.59 -4.75 -11.38
C ALA A 166 -4.37 -5.37 -12.08
N ARG A 167 -4.49 -5.69 -13.39
CA ARG A 167 -3.38 -6.22 -14.19
C ARG A 167 -2.26 -5.19 -14.35
N HIS A 168 -2.62 -3.93 -14.64
CA HIS A 168 -1.66 -2.84 -14.73
C HIS A 168 -0.94 -2.61 -13.40
N ASN A 169 -1.71 -2.47 -12.31
CA ASN A 169 -1.15 -2.20 -10.99
C ASN A 169 -0.29 -3.36 -10.47
N LEU A 170 -0.67 -4.61 -10.77
CA LEU A 170 0.15 -5.79 -10.47
C LEU A 170 1.53 -5.70 -11.15
N ARG A 171 1.55 -5.35 -12.43
CA ARG A 171 2.81 -5.21 -13.17
C ARG A 171 3.68 -4.09 -12.61
N VAL A 172 3.08 -2.94 -12.29
CA VAL A 172 3.79 -1.81 -11.67
C VAL A 172 4.40 -2.21 -10.33
N ALA A 173 3.63 -2.91 -9.49
CA ALA A 173 4.10 -3.38 -8.18
C ALA A 173 5.26 -4.38 -8.31
N GLN A 174 5.19 -5.30 -9.26
CA GLN A 174 6.25 -6.26 -9.54
C GLN A 174 7.54 -5.58 -10.01
N LEU A 175 7.44 -4.60 -10.92
CA LEU A 175 8.59 -3.85 -11.40
C LEU A 175 9.25 -3.04 -10.28
N ARG A 176 8.43 -2.38 -9.43
CA ARG A 176 8.94 -1.63 -8.29
C ARG A 176 9.64 -2.52 -7.27
N MET A 177 9.09 -3.70 -7.01
CA MET A 177 9.71 -4.69 -6.13
C MET A 177 11.05 -5.19 -6.69
N GLN A 178 11.11 -5.48 -7.99
CA GLN A 178 12.35 -5.89 -8.66
C GLN A 178 13.41 -4.78 -8.59
N GLN A 179 13.01 -3.53 -8.81
CA GLN A 179 13.92 -2.39 -8.71
C GLN A 179 14.49 -2.23 -7.29
N GLN A 180 13.64 -2.38 -6.26
CA GLN A 180 14.11 -2.32 -4.87
C GLN A 180 15.12 -3.42 -4.55
N GLN A 181 14.93 -4.63 -5.08
CA GLN A 181 15.88 -5.72 -4.92
C GLN A 181 17.22 -5.39 -5.60
N GLN A 182 17.19 -4.89 -6.83
CA GLN A 182 18.41 -4.49 -7.52
C GLN A 182 19.16 -3.37 -6.80
N ASP A 183 18.44 -2.35 -6.31
CA ASP A 183 19.04 -1.25 -5.56
C ASP A 183 19.64 -1.73 -4.22
N GLN A 184 19.14 -2.81 -3.65
CA GLN A 184 19.68 -3.41 -2.44
C GLN A 184 20.94 -4.22 -2.75
N ASP A 185 20.89 -5.08 -3.77
CA ASP A 185 22.05 -5.89 -4.21
C ASP A 185 23.22 -4.96 -4.62
N ASP A 186 22.95 -3.84 -5.30
CA ASP A 186 23.98 -2.86 -5.68
C ASP A 186 24.61 -2.19 -4.45
N ARG A 187 23.81 -1.89 -3.42
CA ARG A 187 24.32 -1.32 -2.15
C ARG A 187 25.19 -2.31 -1.38
N ASP A 188 24.72 -3.54 -1.29
CA ASP A 188 25.43 -4.61 -0.58
C ASP A 188 26.78 -4.91 -1.26
N ASN A 189 26.81 -4.94 -2.60
CA ASN A 189 28.03 -5.09 -3.37
C ASN A 189 29.02 -3.92 -3.15
N GLN A 190 28.50 -2.69 -3.12
CA GLN A 190 29.33 -1.50 -2.90
C GLN A 190 29.92 -1.49 -1.50
N GLN A 191 29.15 -1.88 -0.46
CA GLN A 191 29.70 -2.01 0.90
C GLN A 191 30.81 -3.05 0.98
N GLN A 192 30.67 -4.19 0.30
CA GLN A 192 31.71 -5.21 0.25
C GLN A 192 32.97 -4.74 -0.47
N GLU A 193 32.86 -3.92 -1.52
CA GLU A 193 34.01 -3.32 -2.18
C GLU A 193 34.72 -2.31 -1.27
N ASP A 194 33.97 -1.43 -0.61
CA ASP A 194 34.49 -0.43 0.31
C ASP A 194 35.21 -1.08 1.52
N GLU A 195 34.66 -2.18 2.06
CA GLU A 195 35.29 -2.95 3.15
C GLU A 195 36.60 -3.62 2.70
N LYS A 196 36.66 -4.15 1.47
CA LYS A 196 37.90 -4.74 0.92
C LYS A 196 38.99 -3.69 0.70
N ASP A 197 38.62 -2.52 0.18
CA ASP A 197 39.55 -1.42 -0.04
C ASP A 197 40.10 -0.89 1.28
N GLN A 198 39.29 -0.81 2.34
CA GLN A 198 39.75 -0.44 3.68
C GLN A 198 40.72 -1.48 4.25
N GLN A 199 40.41 -2.78 4.13
CA GLN A 199 41.31 -3.84 4.59
C GLN A 199 42.64 -3.85 3.84
N GLN A 200 42.65 -3.55 2.54
CA GLN A 200 43.90 -3.43 1.77
C GLN A 200 44.74 -2.23 2.23
N GLN A 201 44.10 -1.07 2.48
CA GLN A 201 44.80 0.11 2.98
C GLN A 201 45.37 -0.12 4.39
N GLU A 202 44.67 -0.83 5.27
CA GLU A 202 45.20 -1.18 6.59
C GLU A 202 46.37 -2.15 6.51
N GLN A 203 46.37 -3.09 5.57
CA GLN A 203 47.48 -4.02 5.35
C GLN A 203 48.72 -3.29 4.74
N GLU A 204 48.54 -2.36 3.86
CA GLU A 204 49.62 -1.58 3.29
C GLU A 204 50.26 -0.62 4.33
N GLN A 205 49.46 -0.09 5.27
CA GLN A 205 49.99 0.75 6.36
C GLN A 205 50.80 -0.08 7.38
N GLN A 206 50.48 -1.34 7.59
CA GLN A 206 51.24 -2.23 8.48
C GLN A 206 52.55 -2.75 7.87
N GLN A 207 52.68 -2.72 6.56
CA GLN A 207 53.92 -3.12 5.85
C GLN A 207 54.93 -2.01 5.59
N GLN A 208 54.65 -0.76 5.99
CA GLN A 208 55.63 0.31 5.88
C GLN A 208 56.75 0.11 6.91
N PRO A 209 58.02 -0.03 6.46
CA PRO A 209 59.16 -0.12 7.38
C PRO A 209 59.23 1.14 8.25
N GLN A 210 59.44 0.97 9.55
CA GLN A 210 59.66 2.06 10.48
C GLN A 210 60.74 3.03 9.93
N PRO A 211 60.52 4.37 9.90
CA PRO A 211 61.49 5.28 9.38
C PRO A 211 62.74 5.28 10.26
N GLN A 212 63.87 4.89 9.70
CA GLN A 212 65.16 5.19 10.29
C GLN A 212 65.35 6.71 10.31
N PRO A 213 65.97 7.33 11.32
CA PRO A 213 66.14 8.75 11.39
C PRO A 213 67.11 9.22 10.28
N GLN A 214 66.55 9.81 9.21
CA GLN A 214 67.31 10.46 8.15
C GLN A 214 67.30 11.97 8.32
N GLN A 215 68.43 12.57 8.05
CA GLN A 215 68.70 14.01 8.08
C GLN A 215 67.81 14.80 7.12
N PRO A 216 67.54 16.10 7.35
CA PRO A 216 66.57 16.89 6.58
C PRO A 216 67.07 17.20 5.16
N GLN A 217 66.36 16.74 4.14
CA GLN A 217 66.46 17.20 2.75
C GLN A 217 65.27 18.12 2.39
N PRO A 218 65.44 19.08 1.46
CA PRO A 218 64.46 20.12 1.18
C PRO A 218 63.21 19.59 0.46
N GLN A 219 62.04 20.05 0.92
CA GLN A 219 60.71 19.71 0.43
C GLN A 219 60.49 20.19 -1.01
N GLN A 220 60.14 19.27 -1.92
CA GLN A 220 59.45 19.58 -3.19
C GLN A 220 57.93 19.55 -2.99
N PRO A 221 57.16 20.41 -3.70
CA PRO A 221 55.74 20.57 -3.44
C PRO A 221 54.92 19.35 -3.91
N GLN A 222 54.05 18.87 -3.04
CA GLN A 222 53.07 17.81 -3.29
C GLN A 222 51.96 18.33 -4.24
N GLN A 223 52.05 18.08 -5.54
CA GLN A 223 51.00 18.35 -6.52
C GLN A 223 50.13 17.12 -6.88
N SER A 224 50.45 15.93 -6.44
CA SER A 224 49.80 14.70 -6.88
C SER A 224 48.49 14.31 -6.12
N ASN A 225 48.28 14.84 -4.92
CA ASN A 225 47.13 14.45 -4.10
C ASN A 225 45.81 15.17 -4.49
N SER A 226 45.89 16.40 -5.00
CA SER A 226 44.72 17.18 -5.41
C SER A 226 44.11 16.68 -6.72
N GLU A 227 44.90 16.16 -7.64
CA GLU A 227 44.42 15.62 -8.93
C GLU A 227 43.68 14.26 -8.73
N ASN A 228 44.18 13.44 -7.82
CA ASN A 228 43.53 12.15 -7.48
C ASN A 228 42.18 12.35 -6.78
N ILE A 229 42.10 13.35 -5.88
CA ILE A 229 40.83 13.73 -5.23
C ILE A 229 39.84 14.28 -6.25
N LEU A 230 40.28 15.10 -7.19
CA LEU A 230 39.42 15.66 -8.23
C LEU A 230 38.90 14.61 -9.19
N ASN A 231 39.72 13.63 -9.59
CA ASN A 231 39.35 12.55 -10.46
C ASN A 231 38.33 11.58 -9.76
N ALA A 232 38.51 11.29 -8.47
CA ALA A 232 37.57 10.49 -7.67
C ALA A 232 36.24 11.23 -7.52
N ALA A 233 36.24 12.54 -7.31
CA ALA A 233 35.00 13.33 -7.22
C ALA A 233 34.22 13.35 -8.56
N GLN A 234 34.91 13.50 -9.69
CA GLN A 234 34.29 13.46 -11.02
C GLN A 234 33.70 12.08 -11.38
N GLN A 235 34.38 10.99 -10.99
CA GLN A 235 33.84 9.64 -11.16
C GLN A 235 32.58 9.40 -10.33
N ASN A 236 32.52 9.86 -9.09
CA ASN A 236 31.35 9.77 -8.24
C ASN A 236 30.17 10.60 -8.76
N GLU A 237 30.42 11.80 -9.30
CA GLU A 237 29.37 12.62 -9.90
C GLU A 237 28.79 11.97 -11.16
N SER A 238 29.60 11.36 -12.03
CA SER A 238 29.14 10.68 -13.22
C SER A 238 28.30 9.43 -12.90
N LYS A 239 28.69 8.65 -11.88
CA LYS A 239 27.94 7.50 -11.38
C LYS A 239 26.58 7.92 -10.78
N THR A 240 26.56 9.04 -10.04
CA THR A 240 25.33 9.60 -9.47
C THR A 240 24.36 10.09 -10.56
N ARG A 241 24.86 10.72 -11.61
CA ARG A 241 24.08 11.15 -12.77
C ARG A 241 23.45 9.97 -13.53
N GLN A 242 24.21 8.92 -13.77
CA GLN A 242 23.68 7.69 -14.40
C GLN A 242 22.61 7.01 -13.56
N ARG A 243 22.69 7.08 -12.22
CA ARG A 243 21.63 6.54 -11.33
C ARG A 243 20.34 7.35 -11.42
N LEU A 244 20.42 8.68 -11.43
CA LEU A 244 19.25 9.56 -11.56
C LEU A 244 18.50 9.36 -12.90
N GLU A 245 19.22 9.12 -13.98
CA GLU A 245 18.61 8.81 -15.28
C GLU A 245 17.90 7.46 -15.33
N LYS A 246 18.36 6.46 -14.55
CA LYS A 246 17.73 5.13 -14.45
C LYS A 246 16.51 5.10 -13.52
N GLN A 247 16.33 6.09 -12.65
CA GLN A 247 15.18 6.19 -11.73
C GLN A 247 13.94 6.83 -12.40
N GLN A 248 13.44 6.27 -13.49
CA GLN A 248 12.09 6.60 -13.94
C GLN A 248 11.09 5.92 -13.01
N VAL A 249 10.50 6.74 -12.12
CA VAL A 249 9.50 6.30 -11.15
C VAL A 249 8.30 5.68 -11.86
N PRO A 250 7.86 4.46 -11.47
CA PRO A 250 6.66 3.86 -12.02
C PRO A 250 5.43 4.74 -11.77
N VAL A 251 4.55 4.82 -12.76
CA VAL A 251 3.30 5.57 -12.68
C VAL A 251 2.45 5.07 -11.51
N ALA A 252 1.83 5.99 -10.77
CA ALA A 252 0.97 5.67 -9.65
C ALA A 252 -0.18 4.71 -10.02
N PRO A 253 -0.64 3.85 -9.09
CA PRO A 253 -1.77 2.96 -9.33
C PRO A 253 -3.05 3.70 -9.67
N ARG A 254 -3.93 3.07 -10.46
CA ARG A 254 -5.26 3.59 -10.77
C ARG A 254 -6.24 3.15 -9.70
N TYR A 255 -6.97 4.09 -9.11
CA TYR A 255 -7.97 3.82 -8.07
C TYR A 255 -9.37 3.62 -8.70
N HIS A 256 -10.12 2.68 -8.14
CA HIS A 256 -11.52 2.47 -8.48
C HIS A 256 -12.38 3.32 -7.54
N ASN A 257 -12.74 4.53 -7.98
CA ASN A 257 -13.17 5.60 -7.08
C ASN A 257 -14.65 5.99 -7.19
N LYS A 258 -15.51 5.11 -7.70
CA LYS A 258 -16.94 5.45 -7.79
C LYS A 258 -17.72 4.75 -6.68
N PRO A 259 -18.45 5.49 -5.82
CA PRO A 259 -19.48 4.93 -4.96
C PRO A 259 -20.56 4.24 -5.80
N TRP A 260 -21.27 3.30 -5.21
CA TRP A 260 -22.38 2.58 -5.87
C TRP A 260 -23.65 3.41 -5.92
#